data_41e8e8a00fbdc074db7efdb7b3ae99b3
#
_entry.id   41e8e8a00fbdc074db7efdb7b3ae99b3
#
_cell.length_a   1.000
_cell.length_b   1.000
_cell.length_c   1.000
_cell.angle_alpha   90.00
_cell.angle_beta   90.00
_cell.angle_gamma   90.00
#
_symmetry.space_group_name_H-M   'P 1'
#
loop_
_entity.id
_entity.type
_entity.pdbx_description
1 polymer ?
#
loop_
_entity_poly.entity_id
_entity_poly.type
_entity_poly.pdbx_seq_one_letter_code
_entity_poly.pdbx_strand_id
1 'polypeptide(L)'
;MNLSAENLPTDARSVLVTGGTGFLGRRLVERLLAQGRLVTVLARHPAPDLERRGVRFVRAALDDAPAVAAACAGAGTVFHVAARVGVWGPADEFFRANVLGTRAVIDGCRRHGVPRLVFTSSPSVVFNGRDLAGADEALPLTTRCPSPYPVTKAAAEREALAASGGRLRVTALRPHLIWGVGDPHLVPRVLARARSGRLRIIGPGRNRVDMVHVENAVDAHVLAEAALAREDGGAAGRAFFITNGEPVFLWEWINALLTGLGQPPVTRRVPLPAATAAGAACELAWRLLRLRGEPPLTRFVAAELAKDHWFDLTAARRVLGYAPRVSMAEGTAELIAHLRVAGGIPQP
;
A
#
# COMPACT_ATOMS: atom_id res chain seq x y z
N MET A 1 -7.47 -2.09 24.04
CA MET A 1 -7.30 -3.43 24.62
C MET A 1 -6.02 -4.02 24.08
N ASN A 2 -5.00 -4.19 24.93
CA ASN A 2 -3.78 -4.90 24.58
C ASN A 2 -4.09 -6.41 24.63
N LEU A 3 -4.31 -7.02 23.47
CA LEU A 3 -4.41 -8.49 23.38
C LEU A 3 -2.98 -9.04 23.47
N SER A 4 -2.56 -9.47 24.65
CA SER A 4 -1.34 -10.27 24.80
C SER A 4 -1.53 -11.62 24.10
N ALA A 5 -0.47 -12.14 23.47
CA ALA A 5 -0.53 -13.39 22.69
C ALA A 5 -0.97 -14.61 23.51
N GLU A 6 -0.84 -14.56 24.83
CA GLU A 6 -1.23 -15.64 25.75
C GLU A 6 -2.75 -15.91 25.75
N ASN A 7 -3.57 -14.92 25.38
CA ASN A 7 -5.04 -15.02 25.33
C ASN A 7 -5.58 -15.29 23.92
N LEU A 8 -4.72 -15.45 22.89
CA LEU A 8 -5.17 -15.82 21.56
C LEU A 8 -5.33 -17.33 21.43
N PRO A 9 -6.38 -17.83 20.75
CA PRO A 9 -6.47 -19.23 20.35
C PRO A 9 -5.18 -19.67 19.62
N THR A 10 -4.80 -20.92 19.80
CA THR A 10 -3.53 -21.45 19.26
C THR A 10 -3.44 -21.27 17.74
N ASP A 11 -4.57 -21.38 17.04
CA ASP A 11 -4.70 -21.13 15.60
C ASP A 11 -4.51 -19.65 15.21
N ALA A 12 -4.76 -18.73 16.14
CA ALA A 12 -4.55 -17.31 15.92
C ALA A 12 -3.09 -16.87 16.15
N ARG A 13 -2.23 -17.70 16.76
CA ARG A 13 -0.84 -17.32 17.08
C ARG A 13 0.07 -17.32 15.86
N SER A 14 -0.15 -18.19 14.90
CA SER A 14 0.69 -18.33 13.71
C SER A 14 0.17 -17.49 12.56
N VAL A 15 1.02 -16.68 11.93
CA VAL A 15 0.65 -15.82 10.82
C VAL A 15 1.65 -15.92 9.68
N LEU A 16 1.14 -15.80 8.45
CA LEU A 16 1.97 -15.61 7.26
C LEU A 16 1.84 -14.16 6.79
N VAL A 17 2.98 -13.50 6.55
CA VAL A 17 3.05 -12.19 5.91
C VAL A 17 3.78 -12.33 4.58
N THR A 18 3.08 -12.21 3.46
CA THR A 18 3.75 -12.10 2.17
C THR A 18 4.28 -10.67 1.99
N GLY A 19 5.48 -10.53 1.44
CA GLY A 19 6.11 -9.22 1.31
C GLY A 19 6.58 -8.60 2.63
N GLY A 20 6.81 -9.41 3.66
CA GLY A 20 7.23 -8.95 4.99
C GLY A 20 8.60 -8.25 5.04
N THR A 21 9.33 -8.21 3.93
CA THR A 21 10.59 -7.43 3.80
C THR A 21 10.38 -6.04 3.18
N GLY A 22 9.18 -5.75 2.67
CA GLY A 22 8.82 -4.42 2.12
C GLY A 22 8.46 -3.42 3.21
N PHE A 23 8.25 -2.16 2.85
CA PHE A 23 8.02 -1.06 3.78
C PHE A 23 6.85 -1.32 4.76
N LEU A 24 5.65 -1.52 4.25
CA LEU A 24 4.48 -1.85 5.09
C LEU A 24 4.63 -3.23 5.75
N GLY A 25 5.04 -4.25 4.96
CA GLY A 25 5.12 -5.61 5.44
C GLY A 25 6.11 -5.78 6.59
N ARG A 26 7.25 -5.08 6.55
CA ARG A 26 8.24 -5.10 7.62
C ARG A 26 7.69 -4.52 8.92
N ARG A 27 7.03 -3.36 8.87
CA ARG A 27 6.39 -2.75 10.04
C ARG A 27 5.30 -3.64 10.63
N LEU A 28 4.53 -4.30 9.75
CA LEU A 28 3.52 -5.27 10.19
C LEU A 28 4.17 -6.49 10.88
N VAL A 29 5.25 -7.05 10.32
CA VAL A 29 6.01 -8.15 10.94
C VAL A 29 6.52 -7.73 12.32
N GLU A 30 7.14 -6.54 12.43
CA GLU A 30 7.65 -6.01 13.70
C GLU A 30 6.54 -5.86 14.75
N ARG A 31 5.35 -5.37 14.35
CA ARG A 31 4.18 -5.26 15.21
C ARG A 31 3.67 -6.63 15.67
N LEU A 32 3.59 -7.60 14.77
CA LEU A 32 3.13 -8.96 15.09
C LEU A 32 4.10 -9.68 16.03
N LEU A 33 5.42 -9.52 15.83
CA LEU A 33 6.44 -10.04 16.76
C LEU A 33 6.31 -9.40 18.15
N ALA A 34 6.09 -8.09 18.22
CA ALA A 34 5.89 -7.39 19.50
C ALA A 34 4.62 -7.86 20.24
N GLN A 35 3.65 -8.40 19.51
CA GLN A 35 2.46 -9.06 20.07
C GLN A 35 2.67 -10.54 20.43
N GLY A 36 3.91 -11.06 20.33
CA GLY A 36 4.23 -12.47 20.62
C GLY A 36 3.73 -13.48 19.59
N ARG A 37 3.44 -13.04 18.34
CA ARG A 37 2.96 -13.92 17.28
C ARG A 37 4.11 -14.73 16.65
N LEU A 38 3.80 -15.92 16.18
CA LEU A 38 4.68 -16.75 15.38
C LEU A 38 4.59 -16.32 13.91
N VAL A 39 5.59 -15.59 13.44
CA VAL A 39 5.53 -14.97 12.11
C VAL A 39 6.33 -15.78 11.09
N THR A 40 5.67 -16.15 10.00
CA THR A 40 6.31 -16.62 8.76
C THR A 40 6.29 -15.49 7.75
N VAL A 41 7.42 -15.23 7.10
CA VAL A 41 7.53 -14.26 6.01
C VAL A 41 7.81 -14.98 4.71
N LEU A 42 7.02 -14.69 3.67
CA LEU A 42 7.30 -15.10 2.29
C LEU A 42 7.76 -13.89 1.50
N ALA A 43 9.01 -13.92 1.02
CA ALA A 43 9.58 -12.85 0.20
C ALA A 43 10.73 -13.39 -0.68
N ARG A 44 11.12 -12.62 -1.70
CA ARG A 44 12.18 -12.98 -2.65
C ARG A 44 13.59 -12.85 -2.07
N HIS A 45 13.77 -11.89 -1.19
CA HIS A 45 15.07 -11.57 -0.60
C HIS A 45 15.05 -11.84 0.90
N PRO A 46 16.08 -12.48 1.45
CA PRO A 46 16.17 -12.78 2.88
C PRO A 46 16.26 -11.50 3.71
N ALA A 47 15.87 -11.62 4.97
CA ALA A 47 15.99 -10.57 5.97
C ALA A 47 16.60 -11.15 7.25
N PRO A 48 17.95 -11.31 7.31
CA PRO A 48 18.64 -12.00 8.40
C PRO A 48 18.38 -11.38 9.78
N ASP A 49 18.07 -10.09 9.81
CA ASP A 49 17.71 -9.39 11.04
C ASP A 49 16.32 -9.80 11.57
N LEU A 50 15.36 -10.09 10.70
CA LEU A 50 14.05 -10.63 11.07
C LEU A 50 14.18 -12.12 11.49
N GLU A 51 15.02 -12.90 10.81
CA GLU A 51 15.29 -14.30 11.16
C GLU A 51 15.89 -14.41 12.56
N ARG A 52 16.86 -13.55 12.92
CA ARG A 52 17.41 -13.46 14.28
C ARG A 52 16.38 -13.12 15.37
N ARG A 53 15.26 -12.50 14.97
CA ARG A 53 14.12 -12.20 15.85
C ARG A 53 13.06 -13.31 15.88
N GLY A 54 13.38 -14.51 15.34
CA GLY A 54 12.52 -15.68 15.35
C GLY A 54 11.51 -15.77 14.21
N VAL A 55 11.64 -14.95 13.15
CA VAL A 55 10.80 -15.06 11.96
C VAL A 55 11.21 -16.28 11.14
N ARG A 56 10.24 -17.14 10.82
CA ARG A 56 10.44 -18.19 9.82
C ARG A 56 10.41 -17.58 8.42
N PHE A 57 11.46 -17.78 7.65
CA PHE A 57 11.56 -17.21 6.30
C PHE A 57 11.32 -18.26 5.21
N VAL A 58 10.46 -17.94 4.25
CA VAL A 58 10.21 -18.73 3.04
C VAL A 58 10.63 -17.89 1.84
N ARG A 59 11.71 -18.30 1.18
CA ARG A 59 12.19 -17.61 -0.02
C ARG A 59 11.43 -18.10 -1.25
N ALA A 60 10.51 -17.27 -1.76
CA ALA A 60 9.76 -17.56 -2.97
C ALA A 60 9.29 -16.28 -3.66
N ALA A 61 9.02 -16.38 -4.96
CA ALA A 61 8.23 -15.39 -5.69
C ALA A 61 6.72 -15.67 -5.50
N LEU A 62 5.87 -14.68 -5.71
CA LEU A 62 4.42 -14.85 -5.54
C LEU A 62 3.79 -15.77 -6.58
N ASP A 63 4.40 -15.91 -7.75
CA ASP A 63 3.97 -16.79 -8.84
C ASP A 63 4.50 -18.23 -8.70
N ASP A 64 5.30 -18.52 -7.65
CA ASP A 64 5.66 -19.88 -7.24
C ASP A 64 4.52 -20.48 -6.40
N ALA A 65 3.46 -20.92 -7.07
CA ALA A 65 2.25 -21.41 -6.42
C ALA A 65 2.50 -22.57 -5.43
N PRO A 66 3.36 -23.57 -5.68
CA PRO A 66 3.68 -24.60 -4.71
C PRO A 66 4.31 -24.05 -3.42
N ALA A 67 5.30 -23.16 -3.53
CA ALA A 67 5.97 -22.58 -2.38
C ALA A 67 5.03 -21.64 -1.57
N VAL A 68 4.19 -20.86 -2.27
CA VAL A 68 3.18 -20.01 -1.65
C VAL A 68 2.16 -20.84 -0.88
N ALA A 69 1.65 -21.93 -1.48
CA ALA A 69 0.72 -22.82 -0.83
C ALA A 69 1.34 -23.48 0.41
N ALA A 70 2.57 -23.99 0.30
CA ALA A 70 3.28 -24.58 1.44
C ALA A 70 3.50 -23.59 2.59
N ALA A 71 3.74 -22.30 2.29
CA ALA A 71 3.91 -21.26 3.28
C ALA A 71 2.62 -20.98 4.08
N CYS A 72 1.45 -21.23 3.51
CA CYS A 72 0.15 -21.08 4.18
C CYS A 72 -0.11 -22.16 5.25
N ALA A 73 0.64 -23.26 5.26
CA ALA A 73 0.40 -24.37 6.18
C ALA A 73 0.54 -23.94 7.64
N GLY A 74 -0.48 -24.20 8.44
CA GLY A 74 -0.53 -23.90 9.86
C GLY A 74 -0.72 -22.41 10.20
N ALA A 75 -0.95 -21.54 9.22
CA ALA A 75 -1.25 -20.15 9.49
C ALA A 75 -2.71 -19.96 9.90
N GLY A 76 -2.96 -19.25 11.00
CA GLY A 76 -4.30 -18.82 11.41
C GLY A 76 -4.76 -17.56 10.68
N THR A 77 -3.82 -16.77 10.19
CA THR A 77 -4.10 -15.59 9.34
C THR A 77 -3.01 -15.42 8.31
N VAL A 78 -3.39 -15.09 7.09
CA VAL A 78 -2.48 -14.64 6.05
C VAL A 78 -2.68 -13.15 5.81
N PHE A 79 -1.61 -12.37 5.97
CA PHE A 79 -1.53 -10.99 5.53
C PHE A 79 -0.86 -10.93 4.15
N HIS A 80 -1.66 -10.75 3.11
CA HIS A 80 -1.14 -10.69 1.75
C HIS A 80 -0.79 -9.26 1.36
N VAL A 81 0.43 -8.84 1.76
CA VAL A 81 0.95 -7.47 1.55
C VAL A 81 1.77 -7.37 0.26
N ALA A 82 2.35 -8.47 -0.18
CA ALA A 82 3.19 -8.49 -1.37
C ALA A 82 2.42 -8.11 -2.64
N ALA A 83 2.99 -7.23 -3.42
CA ALA A 83 2.52 -6.89 -4.76
C ALA A 83 3.69 -6.39 -5.62
N ARG A 84 3.57 -6.49 -6.94
CA ARG A 84 4.37 -5.67 -7.85
C ARG A 84 3.75 -4.29 -7.89
N VAL A 85 4.44 -3.32 -7.30
CA VAL A 85 4.08 -1.90 -7.32
C VAL A 85 4.81 -1.16 -8.44
N GLY A 86 4.33 0.00 -8.84
CA GLY A 86 4.92 0.86 -9.85
C GLY A 86 3.89 1.36 -10.85
N VAL A 87 4.24 2.40 -11.57
CA VAL A 87 3.33 3.05 -12.51
C VAL A 87 3.58 2.63 -13.97
N TRP A 88 4.66 1.86 -14.22
CA TRP A 88 5.13 1.48 -15.54
C TRP A 88 5.81 0.11 -15.54
N GLY A 89 5.73 -0.60 -16.65
CA GLY A 89 6.40 -1.87 -16.89
C GLY A 89 5.55 -2.85 -17.70
N PRO A 90 6.07 -4.05 -18.00
CA PRO A 90 5.34 -5.09 -18.72
C PRO A 90 4.09 -5.53 -17.96
N ALA A 91 2.95 -5.51 -18.64
CA ALA A 91 1.65 -5.83 -18.01
C ALA A 91 1.58 -7.28 -17.50
N ASP A 92 2.26 -8.21 -18.19
CA ASP A 92 2.34 -9.61 -17.80
C ASP A 92 3.06 -9.84 -16.46
N GLU A 93 4.08 -9.03 -16.16
CA GLU A 93 4.78 -9.09 -14.88
C GLU A 93 3.89 -8.62 -13.72
N PHE A 94 3.08 -7.56 -13.95
CA PHE A 94 2.07 -7.12 -12.98
C PHE A 94 0.98 -8.17 -12.81
N PHE A 95 0.52 -8.78 -13.91
CA PHE A 95 -0.49 -9.82 -13.86
C PHE A 95 0.00 -11.06 -13.10
N ARG A 96 1.19 -11.55 -13.41
CA ARG A 96 1.79 -12.68 -12.69
C ARG A 96 1.91 -12.41 -11.20
N ALA A 97 2.52 -11.30 -10.81
CA ALA A 97 2.73 -11.02 -9.40
C ALA A 97 1.42 -10.70 -8.65
N ASN A 98 0.55 -9.86 -9.22
CA ASN A 98 -0.61 -9.35 -8.50
C ASN A 98 -1.83 -10.26 -8.60
N VAL A 99 -2.07 -10.87 -9.77
CA VAL A 99 -3.26 -11.71 -9.97
C VAL A 99 -2.94 -13.18 -9.69
N LEU A 100 -1.95 -13.75 -10.39
CA LEU A 100 -1.62 -15.18 -10.18
C LEU A 100 -1.05 -15.41 -8.79
N GLY A 101 -0.24 -14.48 -8.27
CA GLY A 101 0.25 -14.53 -6.89
C GLY A 101 -0.89 -14.50 -5.86
N THR A 102 -1.91 -13.66 -6.05
CA THR A 102 -3.08 -13.63 -5.18
C THR A 102 -3.88 -14.93 -5.26
N ARG A 103 -4.05 -15.50 -6.46
CA ARG A 103 -4.68 -16.84 -6.64
C ARG A 103 -3.92 -17.91 -5.86
N ALA A 104 -2.59 -17.93 -5.97
CA ALA A 104 -1.76 -18.89 -5.24
C ALA A 104 -1.94 -18.78 -3.72
N VAL A 105 -2.06 -17.56 -3.19
CA VAL A 105 -2.34 -17.34 -1.76
C VAL A 105 -3.75 -17.83 -1.39
N ILE A 106 -4.77 -17.53 -2.19
CA ILE A 106 -6.15 -18.00 -1.96
C ILE A 106 -6.20 -19.52 -1.96
N ASP A 107 -5.58 -20.16 -2.95
CA ASP A 107 -5.56 -21.62 -3.08
C ASP A 107 -4.79 -22.26 -1.92
N GLY A 108 -3.67 -21.65 -1.49
CA GLY A 108 -2.93 -22.06 -0.30
C GLY A 108 -3.77 -21.96 0.97
N CYS A 109 -4.49 -20.85 1.17
CA CYS A 109 -5.40 -20.69 2.29
C CYS A 109 -6.50 -21.76 2.31
N ARG A 110 -7.13 -22.02 1.17
CA ARG A 110 -8.18 -23.04 1.05
C ARG A 110 -7.65 -24.46 1.32
N ARG A 111 -6.52 -24.80 0.72
CA ARG A 111 -5.87 -26.12 0.85
C ARG A 111 -5.48 -26.43 2.30
N HIS A 112 -5.00 -25.44 3.04
CA HIS A 112 -4.53 -25.63 4.41
C HIS A 112 -5.53 -25.18 5.47
N GLY A 113 -6.77 -24.83 5.08
CA GLY A 113 -7.85 -24.47 6.01
C GLY A 113 -7.58 -23.16 6.77
N VAL A 114 -6.83 -22.23 6.21
CA VAL A 114 -6.58 -20.91 6.81
C VAL A 114 -7.91 -20.16 6.96
N PRO A 115 -8.28 -19.74 8.18
CA PRO A 115 -9.57 -19.10 8.37
C PRO A 115 -9.63 -17.62 7.97
N ARG A 116 -8.51 -16.92 7.90
CA ARG A 116 -8.49 -15.45 7.69
C ARG A 116 -7.45 -15.02 6.65
N LEU A 117 -7.87 -14.16 5.73
CA LEU A 117 -7.00 -13.51 4.74
C LEU A 117 -7.25 -12.00 4.74
N VAL A 118 -6.24 -11.22 5.09
CA VAL A 118 -6.23 -9.76 4.95
C VAL A 118 -5.44 -9.42 3.69
N PHE A 119 -6.13 -8.94 2.67
CA PHE A 119 -5.54 -8.57 1.38
C PHE A 119 -5.21 -7.08 1.34
N THR A 120 -3.96 -6.72 1.12
CA THR A 120 -3.57 -5.32 0.91
C THR A 120 -3.83 -4.93 -0.54
N SER A 121 -4.86 -4.15 -0.75
CA SER A 121 -5.22 -3.55 -2.03
C SER A 121 -4.63 -2.13 -2.18
N SER A 122 -5.30 -1.25 -2.90
CA SER A 122 -4.91 0.15 -3.13
C SER A 122 -6.13 0.95 -3.59
N PRO A 123 -6.28 2.24 -3.27
CA PRO A 123 -7.32 3.08 -3.84
C PRO A 123 -7.25 3.21 -5.36
N SER A 124 -6.07 2.99 -5.96
CA SER A 124 -5.93 3.00 -7.42
C SER A 124 -6.85 2.00 -8.14
N VAL A 125 -7.39 1.00 -7.41
CA VAL A 125 -8.36 0.03 -7.98
C VAL A 125 -9.68 0.65 -8.41
N VAL A 126 -9.99 1.87 -7.95
CA VAL A 126 -11.17 2.65 -8.37
C VAL A 126 -10.80 3.85 -9.24
N PHE A 127 -9.54 3.93 -9.69
CA PHE A 127 -9.09 5.01 -10.56
C PHE A 127 -9.91 5.08 -11.85
N ASN A 128 -10.47 6.25 -12.14
CA ASN A 128 -11.29 6.51 -13.32
C ASN A 128 -10.84 7.78 -14.10
N GLY A 129 -9.73 8.40 -13.70
CA GLY A 129 -9.20 9.62 -14.30
C GLY A 129 -9.95 10.90 -13.94
N ARG A 130 -10.91 10.83 -13.00
CA ARG A 130 -11.68 11.98 -12.49
C ARG A 130 -11.27 12.31 -11.05
N ASP A 131 -11.79 13.41 -10.53
CA ASP A 131 -11.65 13.72 -9.11
C ASP A 131 -12.46 12.72 -8.27
N LEU A 132 -11.85 12.22 -7.20
CA LEU A 132 -12.46 11.33 -6.21
C LEU A 132 -12.48 12.06 -4.87
N ALA A 133 -13.51 12.85 -4.63
CA ALA A 133 -13.63 13.69 -3.44
C ALA A 133 -14.64 13.07 -2.46
N GLY A 134 -14.17 12.54 -1.33
CA GLY A 134 -15.01 11.87 -0.33
C GLY A 134 -15.63 10.57 -0.83
N ALA A 135 -14.96 9.89 -1.74
CA ALA A 135 -15.47 8.65 -2.33
C ALA A 135 -15.45 7.49 -1.33
N ASP A 136 -16.45 6.64 -1.39
CA ASP A 136 -16.60 5.43 -0.57
C ASP A 136 -16.32 4.14 -1.36
N GLU A 137 -16.48 3.01 -0.71
CA GLU A 137 -16.21 1.69 -1.27
C GLU A 137 -17.21 1.23 -2.34
N ALA A 138 -18.30 1.97 -2.59
CA ALA A 138 -19.29 1.67 -3.62
C ALA A 138 -18.79 1.96 -5.04
N LEU A 139 -17.67 2.69 -5.18
CA LEU A 139 -17.06 2.96 -6.49
C LEU A 139 -16.71 1.66 -7.22
N PRO A 140 -17.01 1.57 -8.53
CA PRO A 140 -16.69 0.39 -9.32
C PRO A 140 -15.17 0.22 -9.47
N LEU A 141 -14.73 -1.03 -9.48
CA LEU A 141 -13.34 -1.38 -9.75
C LEU A 141 -12.97 -1.03 -11.19
N THR A 142 -11.79 -0.42 -11.38
CA THR A 142 -11.29 -0.06 -12.70
C THR A 142 -10.99 -1.29 -13.55
N THR A 143 -11.38 -1.21 -14.82
CA THR A 143 -11.04 -2.21 -15.85
C THR A 143 -10.07 -1.66 -16.88
N ARG A 144 -9.83 -0.34 -16.88
CA ARG A 144 -8.97 0.37 -17.83
C ARG A 144 -8.18 1.46 -17.14
N CYS A 145 -6.87 1.41 -17.30
CA CYS A 145 -5.96 2.45 -16.81
C CYS A 145 -4.71 2.49 -17.72
N PRO A 146 -4.09 3.66 -17.94
CA PRO A 146 -2.81 3.76 -18.65
C PRO A 146 -1.67 2.97 -17.97
N SER A 147 -1.76 2.76 -16.66
CA SER A 147 -0.85 1.93 -15.87
C SER A 147 -1.43 0.53 -15.66
N PRO A 148 -0.63 -0.55 -15.74
CA PRO A 148 -1.09 -1.92 -15.47
C PRO A 148 -1.37 -2.18 -13.98
N TYR A 149 -0.78 -1.42 -13.06
CA TYR A 149 -0.91 -1.63 -11.62
C TYR A 149 -2.36 -1.54 -11.13
N PRO A 150 -3.13 -0.45 -11.40
CA PRO A 150 -4.52 -0.35 -10.94
C PRO A 150 -5.40 -1.50 -11.45
N VAL A 151 -5.25 -1.87 -12.71
CA VAL A 151 -6.08 -2.91 -13.35
C VAL A 151 -5.80 -4.30 -12.74
N THR A 152 -4.52 -4.63 -12.53
CA THR A 152 -4.13 -5.92 -11.95
C THR A 152 -4.48 -6.01 -10.46
N LYS A 153 -4.36 -4.90 -9.71
CA LYS A 153 -4.80 -4.84 -8.31
C LYS A 153 -6.32 -4.93 -8.17
N ALA A 154 -7.08 -4.30 -9.09
CA ALA A 154 -8.54 -4.40 -9.12
C ALA A 154 -9.01 -5.84 -9.42
N ALA A 155 -8.35 -6.53 -10.36
CA ALA A 155 -8.64 -7.93 -10.64
C ALA A 155 -8.32 -8.82 -9.43
N ALA A 156 -7.17 -8.62 -8.80
CA ALA A 156 -6.77 -9.37 -7.61
C ALA A 156 -7.71 -9.13 -6.42
N GLU A 157 -8.12 -7.89 -6.17
CA GLU A 157 -9.08 -7.57 -5.11
C GLU A 157 -10.43 -8.25 -5.33
N ARG A 158 -10.96 -8.19 -6.55
CA ARG A 158 -12.21 -8.86 -6.90
C ARG A 158 -12.14 -10.35 -6.64
N GLU A 159 -11.04 -11.02 -7.03
CA GLU A 159 -10.85 -12.45 -6.79
C GLU A 159 -10.65 -12.77 -5.31
N ALA A 160 -9.91 -11.94 -4.58
CA ALA A 160 -9.72 -12.10 -3.14
C ALA A 160 -11.05 -12.01 -2.39
N LEU A 161 -11.85 -10.97 -2.65
CA LEU A 161 -13.15 -10.79 -1.99
C LEU A 161 -14.15 -11.88 -2.39
N ALA A 162 -14.17 -12.31 -3.65
CA ALA A 162 -15.01 -13.42 -4.11
C ALA A 162 -14.60 -14.77 -3.49
N ALA A 163 -13.38 -14.90 -2.98
CA ALA A 163 -12.93 -16.10 -2.26
C ALA A 163 -13.46 -16.18 -0.83
N SER A 164 -14.06 -15.09 -0.31
CA SER A 164 -14.62 -15.06 1.03
C SER A 164 -15.88 -15.93 1.09
N GLY A 165 -15.85 -16.95 1.93
CA GLY A 165 -16.96 -17.89 2.13
C GLY A 165 -16.50 -19.21 2.70
N GLY A 166 -17.43 -20.01 3.19
CA GLY A 166 -17.12 -21.24 3.89
C GLY A 166 -16.21 -20.99 5.11
N ARG A 167 -15.04 -21.62 5.15
CA ARG A 167 -14.08 -21.45 6.25
C ARG A 167 -13.15 -20.24 6.08
N LEU A 168 -12.94 -19.74 4.86
CA LEU A 168 -12.03 -18.62 4.59
C LEU A 168 -12.79 -17.30 4.60
N ARG A 169 -12.46 -16.42 5.55
CA ARG A 169 -12.95 -15.04 5.62
C ARG A 169 -11.90 -14.12 5.03
N VAL A 170 -12.27 -13.30 4.06
CA VAL A 170 -11.35 -12.40 3.36
C VAL A 170 -11.83 -10.97 3.48
N THR A 171 -10.92 -10.04 3.74
CA THR A 171 -11.16 -8.59 3.64
C THR A 171 -10.03 -7.92 2.85
N ALA A 172 -10.36 -6.84 2.16
CA ALA A 172 -9.39 -6.03 1.43
C ALA A 172 -9.21 -4.67 2.10
N LEU A 173 -7.97 -4.24 2.26
CA LEU A 173 -7.64 -2.89 2.70
C LEU A 173 -7.08 -2.10 1.52
N ARG A 174 -7.54 -0.88 1.33
CA ARG A 174 -7.08 0.07 0.29
C ARG A 174 -6.29 1.21 0.95
N PRO A 175 -5.04 0.96 1.44
CA PRO A 175 -4.23 2.02 2.01
C PRO A 175 -3.77 2.99 0.91
N HIS A 176 -3.93 4.30 1.18
CA HIS A 176 -3.63 5.34 0.21
C HIS A 176 -2.29 6.00 0.47
N LEU A 177 -1.41 6.01 -0.55
CA LEU A 177 -0.11 6.68 -0.51
C LEU A 177 0.60 6.49 0.83
N ILE A 178 0.96 5.24 1.16
CA ILE A 178 1.62 4.92 2.43
C ILE A 178 2.96 5.66 2.51
N TRP A 179 3.16 6.41 3.59
CA TRP A 179 4.36 7.20 3.83
C TRP A 179 4.82 7.12 5.30
N GLY A 180 6.01 7.63 5.57
CA GLY A 180 6.62 7.67 6.91
C GLY A 180 8.11 7.41 6.85
N VAL A 181 8.74 7.24 8.00
CA VAL A 181 10.18 6.94 8.10
C VAL A 181 10.48 5.60 7.45
N GLY A 182 11.42 5.61 6.49
CA GLY A 182 11.83 4.42 5.72
C GLY A 182 11.00 4.18 4.46
N ASP A 183 10.11 5.11 4.05
CA ASP A 183 9.39 5.06 2.76
C ASP A 183 10.39 4.99 1.59
N PRO A 184 10.37 3.93 0.75
CA PRO A 184 11.28 3.81 -0.38
C PRO A 184 10.72 4.42 -1.68
N HIS A 185 9.50 4.93 -1.68
CA HIS A 185 8.76 5.23 -2.92
C HIS A 185 8.35 6.70 -3.06
N LEU A 186 7.44 7.19 -2.19
CA LEU A 186 6.82 8.49 -2.35
C LEU A 186 7.81 9.63 -2.06
N VAL A 187 8.32 9.66 -0.83
CA VAL A 187 9.18 10.75 -0.35
C VAL A 187 10.50 10.84 -1.13
N PRO A 188 11.25 9.74 -1.35
CA PRO A 188 12.49 9.79 -2.13
C PRO A 188 12.28 10.28 -3.56
N ARG A 189 11.17 9.91 -4.21
CA ARG A 189 10.85 10.39 -5.57
C ARG A 189 10.58 11.89 -5.62
N VAL A 190 9.82 12.40 -4.64
CA VAL A 190 9.54 13.84 -4.50
C VAL A 190 10.85 14.60 -4.30
N LEU A 191 11.69 14.18 -3.34
CA LEU A 191 12.96 14.82 -3.04
C LEU A 191 13.94 14.78 -4.21
N ALA A 192 14.08 13.66 -4.90
CA ALA A 192 14.95 13.51 -6.05
C ALA A 192 14.54 14.46 -7.20
N ARG A 193 13.24 14.58 -7.45
CA ARG A 193 12.73 15.51 -8.49
C ARG A 193 12.84 16.97 -8.09
N ALA A 194 12.65 17.29 -6.81
CA ALA A 194 12.84 18.63 -6.29
C ALA A 194 14.31 19.06 -6.42
N ARG A 195 15.25 18.25 -5.95
CA ARG A 195 16.71 18.49 -6.03
C ARG A 195 17.19 18.64 -7.49
N SER A 196 16.65 17.87 -8.42
CA SER A 196 16.99 17.99 -9.85
C SER A 196 16.29 19.17 -10.53
N GLY A 197 15.50 19.98 -9.82
CA GLY A 197 14.75 21.10 -10.39
C GLY A 197 13.67 20.68 -11.39
N ARG A 198 13.25 19.41 -11.40
CA ARG A 198 12.28 18.85 -12.34
C ARG A 198 10.87 18.74 -11.77
N LEU A 199 10.69 18.95 -10.47
CA LEU A 199 9.37 18.91 -9.86
C LEU A 199 8.55 20.14 -10.27
N ARG A 200 7.30 19.92 -10.68
CA ARG A 200 6.37 20.95 -11.13
C ARG A 200 5.01 20.69 -10.54
N ILE A 201 4.31 21.73 -10.14
CA ILE A 201 2.91 21.67 -9.79
C ILE A 201 2.13 21.34 -11.07
N ILE A 202 1.34 20.27 -11.05
CA ILE A 202 0.49 19.90 -12.19
C ILE A 202 -0.93 20.41 -11.93
N GLY A 203 -1.49 21.11 -12.92
CA GLY A 203 -2.81 21.73 -12.80
C GLY A 203 -2.81 22.97 -11.89
N PRO A 204 -3.95 23.27 -11.24
CA PRO A 204 -4.11 24.44 -10.37
C PRO A 204 -3.35 24.34 -9.04
N GLY A 205 -2.87 23.15 -8.67
CA GLY A 205 -2.14 22.91 -7.42
C GLY A 205 -2.99 23.01 -6.15
N ARG A 206 -4.30 22.82 -6.28
CA ARG A 206 -5.28 22.87 -5.18
C ARG A 206 -5.96 21.53 -4.93
N ASN A 207 -5.43 20.46 -5.53
CA ASN A 207 -5.96 19.12 -5.34
C ASN A 207 -5.74 18.64 -3.91
N ARG A 208 -6.79 18.07 -3.36
CA ARG A 208 -6.79 17.47 -2.03
C ARG A 208 -6.52 15.98 -2.13
N VAL A 209 -5.62 15.53 -1.28
CA VAL A 209 -5.19 14.13 -1.24
C VAL A 209 -5.15 13.70 0.21
N ASP A 210 -5.70 12.56 0.54
CA ASP A 210 -5.41 11.95 1.80
C ASP A 210 -4.30 10.89 1.62
N MET A 211 -3.59 10.66 2.69
CA MET A 211 -2.49 9.69 2.73
C MET A 211 -2.58 8.90 4.03
N VAL A 212 -1.86 7.81 4.13
CA VAL A 212 -1.80 7.04 5.37
C VAL A 212 -0.36 6.92 5.89
N HIS A 213 -0.14 7.29 7.14
CA HIS A 213 1.11 6.98 7.82
C HIS A 213 1.27 5.47 7.98
N VAL A 214 2.48 4.95 7.80
CA VAL A 214 2.73 3.50 7.78
C VAL A 214 2.24 2.80 9.05
N GLU A 215 2.38 3.43 10.24
CA GLU A 215 1.90 2.85 11.50
C GLU A 215 0.37 2.76 11.54
N ASN A 216 -0.34 3.75 11.01
CA ASN A 216 -1.80 3.70 10.89
C ASN A 216 -2.25 2.60 9.90
N ALA A 217 -1.49 2.41 8.82
CA ALA A 217 -1.74 1.31 7.89
C ALA A 217 -1.52 -0.06 8.55
N VAL A 218 -0.48 -0.22 9.38
CA VAL A 218 -0.25 -1.44 10.18
C VAL A 218 -1.40 -1.69 11.14
N ASP A 219 -1.85 -0.66 11.86
CA ASP A 219 -2.98 -0.78 12.78
C ASP A 219 -4.25 -1.26 12.05
N ALA A 220 -4.52 -0.73 10.85
CA ALA A 220 -5.65 -1.16 10.04
C ALA A 220 -5.58 -2.66 9.69
N HIS A 221 -4.38 -3.21 9.41
CA HIS A 221 -4.21 -4.64 9.13
C HIS A 221 -4.51 -5.51 10.35
N VAL A 222 -4.03 -5.11 11.53
CA VAL A 222 -4.31 -5.83 12.79
C VAL A 222 -5.79 -5.75 13.15
N LEU A 223 -6.41 -4.58 12.99
CA LEU A 223 -7.85 -4.39 13.22
C LEU A 223 -8.71 -5.21 12.24
N ALA A 224 -8.28 -5.30 10.98
CA ALA A 224 -8.96 -6.11 9.98
C ALA A 224 -8.92 -7.61 10.33
N GLU A 225 -7.77 -8.13 10.80
CA GLU A 225 -7.67 -9.49 11.31
C GLU A 225 -8.64 -9.71 12.47
N ALA A 226 -8.66 -8.81 13.46
CA ALA A 226 -9.56 -8.88 14.60
C ALA A 226 -11.03 -8.83 14.17
N ALA A 227 -11.38 -7.99 13.18
CA ALA A 227 -12.73 -7.91 12.64
C ALA A 227 -13.14 -9.20 11.90
N LEU A 228 -12.21 -9.86 11.20
CA LEU A 228 -12.46 -11.17 10.59
C LEU A 228 -12.63 -12.31 11.62
N ALA A 229 -12.08 -12.16 12.82
CA ALA A 229 -12.21 -13.15 13.88
C ALA A 229 -13.56 -13.08 14.59
N ARG A 230 -14.28 -11.97 14.53
CA ARG A 230 -15.60 -11.81 15.15
C ARG A 230 -16.66 -12.71 14.50
N GLU A 231 -17.63 -13.18 15.29
CA GLU A 231 -18.71 -14.03 14.79
C GLU A 231 -19.65 -13.31 13.82
N ASP A 232 -19.84 -11.99 13.99
CA ASP A 232 -20.67 -11.17 13.11
C ASP A 232 -20.14 -11.07 11.68
N GLY A 233 -18.87 -11.44 11.48
CA GLY A 233 -18.23 -11.50 10.16
C GLY A 233 -18.24 -10.19 9.38
N GLY A 234 -18.50 -9.06 10.05
CA GLY A 234 -18.83 -7.79 9.42
C GLY A 234 -17.78 -7.23 8.44
N ALA A 235 -16.53 -7.73 8.49
CA ALA A 235 -15.46 -7.36 7.57
C ALA A 235 -15.33 -8.33 6.37
N ALA A 236 -15.89 -9.54 6.46
CA ALA A 236 -15.72 -10.57 5.45
C ALA A 236 -16.42 -10.19 4.12
N GLY A 237 -15.71 -10.38 3.00
CA GLY A 237 -16.20 -10.04 1.67
C GLY A 237 -16.21 -8.54 1.36
N ARG A 238 -15.61 -7.69 2.22
CA ARG A 238 -15.65 -6.22 2.07
C ARG A 238 -14.27 -5.62 1.89
N ALA A 239 -14.23 -4.50 1.18
CA ALA A 239 -13.07 -3.62 1.09
C ALA A 239 -13.22 -2.42 2.02
N PHE A 240 -12.09 -1.79 2.40
CA PHE A 240 -12.07 -0.58 3.22
C PHE A 240 -10.96 0.37 2.76
N PHE A 241 -11.30 1.64 2.55
CA PHE A 241 -10.29 2.68 2.39
C PHE A 241 -9.58 2.94 3.72
N ILE A 242 -8.27 3.10 3.66
CA ILE A 242 -7.42 3.33 4.83
C ILE A 242 -6.53 4.54 4.56
N THR A 243 -6.81 5.63 5.26
CA THR A 243 -6.07 6.90 5.19
C THR A 243 -5.93 7.50 6.58
N ASN A 244 -5.24 8.62 6.70
CA ASN A 244 -5.22 9.35 7.97
C ASN A 244 -6.56 10.05 8.29
N GLY A 245 -7.48 10.14 7.30
CA GLY A 245 -8.73 10.89 7.48
C GLY A 245 -8.53 12.40 7.59
N GLU A 246 -7.39 12.90 7.17
CA GLU A 246 -6.95 14.30 7.17
C GLU A 246 -6.52 14.69 5.75
N PRO A 247 -7.44 14.94 4.80
CA PRO A 247 -7.08 15.33 3.45
C PRO A 247 -6.34 16.66 3.42
N VAL A 248 -5.16 16.67 2.81
CA VAL A 248 -4.29 17.84 2.68
C VAL A 248 -4.23 18.35 1.24
N PHE A 249 -3.92 19.62 1.05
CA PHE A 249 -3.50 20.11 -0.26
C PHE A 249 -2.13 19.52 -0.60
N LEU A 250 -2.07 18.64 -1.60
CA LEU A 250 -0.87 17.86 -1.93
C LEU A 250 0.37 18.75 -2.09
N TRP A 251 0.25 19.83 -2.81
CA TRP A 251 1.39 20.69 -3.11
C TRP A 251 1.82 21.57 -1.93
N GLU A 252 0.91 21.89 -1.03
CA GLU A 252 1.23 22.56 0.24
C GLU A 252 2.00 21.61 1.15
N TRP A 253 1.55 20.35 1.29
CA TRP A 253 2.26 19.34 2.07
C TRP A 253 3.66 19.04 1.50
N ILE A 254 3.79 18.91 0.15
CA ILE A 254 5.10 18.73 -0.50
C ILE A 254 6.01 19.93 -0.20
N ASN A 255 5.49 21.15 -0.30
CA ASN A 255 6.28 22.36 -0.05
C ASN A 255 6.65 22.49 1.43
N ALA A 256 5.77 22.12 2.36
CA ALA A 256 6.10 22.08 3.79
C ALA A 256 7.23 21.09 4.08
N LEU A 257 7.18 19.89 3.47
CA LEU A 257 8.26 18.90 3.58
C LEU A 257 9.58 19.43 3.01
N LEU A 258 9.58 20.04 1.81
CA LEU A 258 10.76 20.60 1.20
C LEU A 258 11.37 21.74 2.04
N THR A 259 10.54 22.67 2.49
CA THR A 259 10.96 23.78 3.34
C THR A 259 11.51 23.28 4.68
N GLY A 260 10.85 22.30 5.28
CA GLY A 260 11.32 21.64 6.48
C GLY A 260 12.69 20.97 6.32
N LEU A 261 13.09 20.63 5.09
CA LEU A 261 14.40 20.08 4.75
C LEU A 261 15.37 21.13 4.18
N GLY A 262 15.06 22.42 4.33
CA GLY A 262 15.91 23.50 3.80
C GLY A 262 15.96 23.56 2.27
N GLN A 263 15.00 22.93 1.58
CA GLN A 263 14.90 22.97 0.13
C GLN A 263 13.90 24.06 -0.33
N PRO A 264 14.12 24.72 -1.49
CA PRO A 264 13.19 25.71 -1.99
C PRO A 264 11.83 25.08 -2.34
N PRO A 265 10.71 25.79 -2.11
CA PRO A 265 9.39 25.32 -2.48
C PRO A 265 9.23 25.24 -4.01
N VAL A 266 8.35 24.34 -4.46
CA VAL A 266 7.96 24.25 -5.87
C VAL A 266 6.95 25.33 -6.19
N THR A 267 7.26 26.18 -7.17
CA THR A 267 6.39 27.31 -7.60
C THR A 267 5.96 27.21 -9.05
N ARG A 268 6.77 26.54 -9.89
CA ARG A 268 6.50 26.42 -11.34
C ARG A 268 5.36 25.45 -11.58
N ARG A 269 4.41 25.85 -12.45
CA ARG A 269 3.21 25.07 -12.78
C ARG A 269 3.22 24.61 -14.24
N VAL A 270 2.53 23.48 -14.47
CA VAL A 270 2.27 22.93 -15.80
C VAL A 270 0.78 22.60 -15.88
N PRO A 271 0.03 23.07 -16.89
CA PRO A 271 -1.36 22.69 -17.08
C PRO A 271 -1.51 21.17 -17.24
N LEU A 272 -2.58 20.60 -16.67
CA LEU A 272 -2.82 19.15 -16.73
C LEU A 272 -2.86 18.60 -18.17
N PRO A 273 -3.50 19.26 -19.15
CA PRO A 273 -3.46 18.77 -20.54
C PRO A 273 -2.04 18.67 -21.10
N ALA A 274 -1.19 19.65 -20.81
CA ALA A 274 0.21 19.64 -21.26
C ALA A 274 1.01 18.52 -20.56
N ALA A 275 0.82 18.33 -19.25
CA ALA A 275 1.44 17.23 -18.51
C ALA A 275 0.96 15.87 -19.02
N THR A 276 -0.34 15.73 -19.34
CA THR A 276 -0.92 14.50 -19.90
C THR A 276 -0.34 14.19 -21.29
N ALA A 277 -0.21 15.21 -22.17
CA ALA A 277 0.42 15.05 -23.48
C ALA A 277 1.90 14.67 -23.37
N ALA A 278 2.65 15.32 -22.48
CA ALA A 278 4.04 14.97 -22.20
C ALA A 278 4.17 13.55 -21.66
N GLY A 279 3.28 13.15 -20.76
CA GLY A 279 3.21 11.77 -20.25
C GLY A 279 2.96 10.74 -21.34
N ALA A 280 2.02 11.02 -22.26
CA ALA A 280 1.75 10.16 -23.40
C ALA A 280 2.95 10.04 -24.35
N ALA A 281 3.65 11.15 -24.63
CA ALA A 281 4.86 11.15 -25.42
C ALA A 281 6.00 10.34 -24.77
N CYS A 282 6.19 10.49 -23.45
CA CYS A 282 7.15 9.68 -22.70
C CYS A 282 6.79 8.18 -22.75
N GLU A 283 5.53 7.82 -22.52
CA GLU A 283 5.06 6.43 -22.58
C GLU A 283 5.29 5.82 -23.98
N LEU A 284 5.02 6.58 -25.05
CA LEU A 284 5.25 6.15 -26.42
C LEU A 284 6.73 5.93 -26.70
N ALA A 285 7.58 6.89 -26.32
CA ALA A 285 9.03 6.79 -26.50
C ALA A 285 9.61 5.57 -25.76
N TRP A 286 9.19 5.33 -24.50
CA TRP A 286 9.64 4.17 -23.71
C TRP A 286 9.24 2.84 -24.36
N ARG A 287 8.03 2.77 -24.94
CA ARG A 287 7.56 1.57 -25.66
C ARG A 287 8.32 1.34 -26.96
N LEU A 288 8.43 2.36 -27.80
CA LEU A 288 9.07 2.24 -29.13
C LEU A 288 10.57 1.96 -29.02
N LEU A 289 11.25 2.69 -28.12
CA LEU A 289 12.68 2.57 -27.93
C LEU A 289 13.06 1.50 -26.91
N ARG A 290 12.09 0.78 -26.35
CA ARG A 290 12.29 -0.27 -25.33
C ARG A 290 13.20 0.17 -24.17
N LEU A 291 13.04 1.42 -23.72
CA LEU A 291 13.88 1.99 -22.68
C LEU A 291 13.65 1.28 -21.34
N ARG A 292 14.72 1.12 -20.57
CA ARG A 292 14.66 0.52 -19.22
C ARG A 292 14.16 1.54 -18.20
N GLY A 293 13.55 1.04 -17.12
CA GLY A 293 13.04 1.87 -16.02
C GLY A 293 11.71 2.54 -16.33
N GLU A 294 11.29 3.43 -15.44
CA GLU A 294 10.02 4.18 -15.56
C GLU A 294 10.21 5.46 -16.37
N PRO A 295 9.25 5.86 -17.21
CA PRO A 295 9.25 7.17 -17.86
C PRO A 295 9.32 8.30 -16.84
N PRO A 296 9.90 9.44 -17.18
CA PRO A 296 9.93 10.62 -16.30
C PRO A 296 8.54 11.09 -15.86
N LEU A 297 7.55 10.91 -16.72
CA LEU A 297 6.15 11.21 -16.45
C LEU A 297 5.28 10.21 -17.20
N THR A 298 4.16 9.79 -16.59
CA THR A 298 3.11 9.01 -17.24
C THR A 298 1.78 9.77 -17.13
N ARG A 299 0.81 9.45 -18.00
CA ARG A 299 -0.54 10.01 -17.92
C ARG A 299 -1.18 9.73 -16.57
N PHE A 300 -0.95 8.54 -16.02
CA PHE A 300 -1.43 8.16 -14.70
C PHE A 300 -0.85 9.07 -13.61
N VAL A 301 0.48 9.25 -13.56
CA VAL A 301 1.12 10.13 -12.58
C VAL A 301 0.69 11.59 -12.74
N ALA A 302 0.50 12.07 -13.98
CA ALA A 302 0.00 13.42 -14.21
C ALA A 302 -1.40 13.63 -13.62
N ALA A 303 -2.28 12.63 -13.74
CA ALA A 303 -3.62 12.67 -13.13
C ALA A 303 -3.53 12.64 -11.58
N GLU A 304 -2.76 11.73 -11.01
CA GLU A 304 -2.57 11.61 -9.55
C GLU A 304 -2.02 12.91 -8.91
N LEU A 305 -1.15 13.64 -9.61
CA LEU A 305 -0.58 14.89 -9.12
C LEU A 305 -1.50 16.12 -9.29
N ALA A 306 -2.62 16.00 -10.00
CA ALA A 306 -3.49 17.13 -10.34
C ALA A 306 -4.92 17.00 -9.83
N LYS A 307 -5.38 15.78 -9.56
CA LYS A 307 -6.76 15.46 -9.22
C LYS A 307 -6.94 15.30 -7.71
N ASP A 308 -8.18 15.53 -7.27
CA ASP A 308 -8.59 15.17 -5.91
C ASP A 308 -8.69 13.64 -5.78
N HIS A 309 -8.11 13.10 -4.72
CA HIS A 309 -8.30 11.71 -4.32
C HIS A 309 -8.20 11.55 -2.80
N TRP A 310 -9.34 11.71 -2.17
CA TRP A 310 -9.54 11.47 -0.74
C TRP A 310 -10.85 10.71 -0.51
N PHE A 311 -10.92 9.92 0.57
CA PHE A 311 -11.91 8.86 0.73
C PHE A 311 -12.65 8.97 2.06
N ASP A 312 -13.91 8.48 2.08
CA ASP A 312 -14.69 8.33 3.29
C ASP A 312 -14.22 7.10 4.08
N LEU A 313 -13.95 7.30 5.37
CA LEU A 313 -13.52 6.24 6.29
C LEU A 313 -14.64 5.68 7.17
N THR A 314 -15.89 6.06 6.93
CA THR A 314 -17.03 5.66 7.75
C THR A 314 -17.14 4.14 7.89
N ALA A 315 -16.93 3.41 6.80
CA ALA A 315 -16.96 1.94 6.83
C ALA A 315 -15.81 1.35 7.66
N ALA A 316 -14.57 1.84 7.47
CA ALA A 316 -13.41 1.40 8.24
C ALA A 316 -13.58 1.71 9.74
N ARG A 317 -14.06 2.90 10.08
CA ARG A 317 -14.33 3.30 11.46
C ARG A 317 -15.38 2.41 12.12
N ARG A 318 -16.51 2.19 11.45
CA ARG A 318 -17.63 1.43 12.01
C ARG A 318 -17.35 -0.07 12.12
N VAL A 319 -16.71 -0.67 11.11
CA VAL A 319 -16.55 -2.12 11.02
C VAL A 319 -15.25 -2.58 11.63
N LEU A 320 -14.14 -1.89 11.36
CA LEU A 320 -12.82 -2.26 11.88
C LEU A 320 -12.51 -1.60 13.22
N GLY A 321 -13.22 -0.53 13.60
CA GLY A 321 -12.83 0.33 14.71
C GLY A 321 -11.59 1.17 14.40
N TYR A 322 -11.34 1.44 13.11
CA TYR A 322 -10.15 2.15 12.66
C TYR A 322 -10.15 3.61 13.10
N ALA A 323 -9.12 4.00 13.84
CA ALA A 323 -8.83 5.38 14.21
C ALA A 323 -7.33 5.64 14.03
N PRO A 324 -6.93 6.51 13.10
CA PRO A 324 -5.53 6.86 12.92
C PRO A 324 -4.92 7.42 14.20
N ARG A 325 -3.77 6.92 14.63
CA ARG A 325 -3.08 7.36 15.85
C ARG A 325 -2.01 8.40 15.58
N VAL A 326 -1.37 8.33 14.40
CA VAL A 326 -0.36 9.30 13.96
C VAL A 326 -1.04 10.28 13.03
N SER A 327 -1.11 11.54 13.40
CA SER A 327 -1.65 12.62 12.57
C SER A 327 -0.73 12.97 11.39
N MET A 328 -1.25 13.70 10.40
CA MET A 328 -0.44 14.23 9.30
C MET A 328 0.67 15.14 9.80
N ALA A 329 0.40 15.96 10.82
CA ALA A 329 1.38 16.88 11.40
C ALA A 329 2.50 16.15 12.12
N GLU A 330 2.16 15.22 13.02
CA GLU A 330 3.14 14.43 13.79
C GLU A 330 4.04 13.59 12.87
N GLY A 331 3.46 12.83 11.94
CA GLY A 331 4.23 12.01 11.02
C GLY A 331 5.12 12.84 10.08
N THR A 332 4.66 14.03 9.66
CA THR A 332 5.49 14.94 8.83
C THR A 332 6.67 15.49 9.63
N ALA A 333 6.46 15.86 10.89
CA ALA A 333 7.53 16.34 11.78
C ALA A 333 8.56 15.22 12.05
N GLU A 334 8.11 13.99 12.35
CA GLU A 334 8.96 12.82 12.52
C GLU A 334 9.81 12.54 11.25
N LEU A 335 9.17 12.55 10.08
CA LEU A 335 9.83 12.32 8.81
C LEU A 335 10.90 13.38 8.52
N ILE A 336 10.59 14.66 8.74
CA ILE A 336 11.55 15.77 8.55
C ILE A 336 12.74 15.60 9.50
N ALA A 337 12.50 15.32 10.79
CA ALA A 337 13.55 15.11 11.78
C ALA A 337 14.47 13.95 11.36
N HIS A 338 13.91 12.82 10.96
CA HIS A 338 14.66 11.66 10.49
C HIS A 338 15.50 11.97 9.24
N LEU A 339 14.93 12.63 8.24
CA LEU A 339 15.63 12.95 6.99
C LEU A 339 16.74 14.00 7.18
N ARG A 340 16.59 14.92 8.12
CA ARG A 340 17.65 15.87 8.49
C ARG A 340 18.86 15.14 9.05
N VAL A 341 18.66 14.21 9.98
CA VAL A 341 19.74 13.40 10.57
C VAL A 341 20.41 12.55 9.48
N ALA A 342 19.64 11.84 8.68
CA ALA A 342 20.14 10.99 7.60
C ALA A 342 20.84 11.77 6.48
N GLY A 343 20.41 12.99 6.20
CA GLY A 343 20.99 13.89 5.19
C GLY A 343 22.13 14.79 5.67
N GLY A 344 22.52 14.69 6.94
CA GLY A 344 23.55 15.57 7.55
C GLY A 344 23.11 17.04 7.64
N ILE A 345 21.81 17.34 7.62
CA ILE A 345 21.26 18.70 7.72
C ILE A 345 21.11 19.04 9.20
N PRO A 346 21.72 20.15 9.70
CA PRO A 346 21.59 20.56 11.10
C PRO A 346 20.13 20.76 11.52
N GLN A 347 19.83 20.44 12.78
CA GLN A 347 18.55 20.84 13.38
C GLN A 347 18.55 22.36 13.59
N PRO A 348 17.40 23.05 13.47
CA PRO A 348 17.31 24.49 13.68
C PRO A 348 17.64 24.89 15.11
#